data_e9a0a69e0c245c145793c7feda1f3b61
#
_entry.id   e9a0a69e0c245c145793c7feda1f3b61
#
_cell.length_a   1.000
_cell.length_b   1.000
_cell.length_c   1.000
_cell.angle_alpha   90.00
_cell.angle_beta   90.00
_cell.angle_gamma   90.00
#
_symmetry.space_group_name_H-M   'P 1'
#
loop_
_entity.id
_entity.type
_entity.pdbx_description
1 polymer ?
#
loop_
_entity_poly.entity_id
_entity_poly.type
_entity_poly.pdbx_seq_one_letter_code
_entity_poly.pdbx_strand_id
1 'polypeptide(L)'
;MDYAEVNTIRSQFQAGQWPQFLQMVSINGLRGWTGQSVEFNFPVVAVVGENGSGKSTLLKAATCVYDQENKDKKFYPSAFFVDTHWDAIKGVSLTYRVKRGHNIDSFRVSKPTKRWRDPENPPKRNVYLLDVSRTLPLDASAGYAKIARSAAAEIESDEIDDEFRQRLSHVLGRTYQKARFATSDVDARRQVGLLQREWGEVSQFHQGAGEDATLDLFRILQNVPNNALLVIDEVEASLHPRAQRRLTRFLLWLARQRRVQIILSTHSPYVLEELPQEARVLLLPGPQGLSVVYGASPEFAMSRLDDEVHPDVHIFVEDRNAEIWLREILASSLETSELLHRIEINPVGPANVVGMLGSLGKAGKLPYKSLAITDGDHPYPDCQKLPGDLAPERIVFNDLKAANWANLPDRFGIGAGSLFTTLEDALLEPDHHKWPTLVGNQVAKSATSVWEILCTEWSKSCLSADVRQEMASAVNEAIQQ
;
A
#
# COMPACT_ATOMS: atom_id res chain seq x y z
N MET A 1 12.56 -6.20 -1.86
CA MET A 1 12.61 -5.38 -3.11
C MET A 1 13.97 -5.54 -3.77
N ASP A 2 14.05 -5.60 -5.12
CA ASP A 2 15.31 -5.55 -5.89
C ASP A 2 15.65 -4.07 -6.17
N TYR A 3 16.44 -3.46 -5.31
CA TYR A 3 16.81 -2.05 -5.40
C TYR A 3 17.59 -1.70 -6.68
N ALA A 4 18.42 -2.63 -7.19
CA ALA A 4 19.22 -2.39 -8.40
C ALA A 4 18.29 -2.29 -9.63
N GLU A 5 17.34 -3.20 -9.77
CA GLU A 5 16.34 -3.19 -10.83
C GLU A 5 15.45 -1.93 -10.76
N VAL A 6 14.94 -1.61 -9.56
CA VAL A 6 14.09 -0.43 -9.33
C VAL A 6 14.81 0.87 -9.68
N ASN A 7 16.06 1.04 -9.24
CA ASN A 7 16.85 2.24 -9.53
C ASN A 7 17.16 2.37 -11.03
N THR A 8 17.39 1.25 -11.71
CA THR A 8 17.58 1.23 -13.17
C THR A 8 16.31 1.69 -13.89
N ILE A 9 15.14 1.15 -13.50
CA ILE A 9 13.84 1.57 -14.07
C ILE A 9 13.61 3.06 -13.81
N ARG A 10 13.84 3.53 -12.58
CA ARG A 10 13.68 4.95 -12.21
C ARG A 10 14.53 5.87 -13.08
N SER A 11 15.82 5.58 -13.23
CA SER A 11 16.72 6.37 -14.06
C SER A 11 16.28 6.40 -15.52
N GLN A 12 15.88 5.25 -16.07
CA GLN A 12 15.41 5.15 -17.46
C GLN A 12 14.07 5.85 -17.68
N PHE A 13 13.16 5.80 -16.70
CA PHE A 13 11.88 6.48 -16.75
C PHE A 13 12.05 8.01 -16.69
N GLN A 14 12.92 8.51 -15.82
CA GLN A 14 13.27 9.93 -15.74
C GLN A 14 13.95 10.41 -17.03
N ALA A 15 14.74 9.56 -17.67
CA ALA A 15 15.34 9.84 -18.99
C ALA A 15 14.35 9.75 -20.17
N GLY A 16 13.05 9.51 -19.91
CA GLY A 16 11.99 9.51 -20.92
C GLY A 16 11.98 8.29 -21.85
N GLN A 17 12.54 7.15 -21.42
CA GLN A 17 12.62 5.94 -22.25
C GLN A 17 11.28 5.21 -22.45
N TRP A 18 10.18 5.69 -21.86
CA TRP A 18 8.81 5.26 -22.18
C TRP A 18 8.19 6.25 -23.16
N PRO A 19 8.12 5.92 -24.47
CA PRO A 19 7.69 6.84 -25.52
C PRO A 19 6.22 7.25 -25.39
N GLN A 20 5.40 6.38 -24.79
CA GLN A 20 4.04 6.70 -24.38
C GLN A 20 3.82 6.27 -22.92
N PHE A 21 3.14 7.13 -22.16
CA PHE A 21 2.85 6.86 -20.76
C PHE A 21 1.52 7.46 -20.32
N LEU A 22 0.63 6.64 -19.78
CA LEU A 22 -0.59 7.11 -19.13
C LEU A 22 -0.20 7.71 -17.78
N GLN A 23 -0.28 9.03 -17.67
CA GLN A 23 0.11 9.75 -16.46
C GLN A 23 -1.02 9.86 -15.44
N MET A 24 -2.28 9.94 -15.91
CA MET A 24 -3.40 10.19 -15.01
C MET A 24 -4.71 9.66 -15.58
N VAL A 25 -5.53 9.12 -14.71
CA VAL A 25 -6.94 8.82 -14.96
C VAL A 25 -7.78 9.53 -13.91
N SER A 26 -8.73 10.35 -14.35
CA SER A 26 -9.75 10.95 -13.48
C SER A 26 -11.12 10.37 -13.82
N ILE A 27 -11.89 9.99 -12.79
CA ILE A 27 -13.19 9.35 -12.94
C ILE A 27 -14.23 10.18 -12.20
N ASN A 28 -15.29 10.56 -12.89
CA ASN A 28 -16.39 11.33 -12.29
C ASN A 28 -17.74 10.68 -12.61
N GLY A 29 -18.58 10.55 -11.59
CA GLY A 29 -19.95 10.04 -11.71
C GLY A 29 -20.07 8.54 -11.89
N LEU A 30 -19.08 7.74 -11.53
CA LEU A 30 -19.07 6.29 -11.73
C LEU A 30 -18.75 5.54 -10.43
N ARG A 31 -19.72 4.77 -9.89
CA ARG A 31 -19.50 3.80 -8.79
C ARG A 31 -18.69 4.37 -7.60
N GLY A 32 -19.11 5.52 -7.05
CA GLY A 32 -18.45 6.15 -5.90
C GLY A 32 -17.30 7.09 -6.27
N TRP A 33 -16.88 7.16 -7.54
CA TRP A 33 -15.94 8.16 -8.04
C TRP A 33 -16.68 9.47 -8.36
N THR A 34 -16.26 10.57 -7.74
CA THR A 34 -16.88 11.89 -7.84
C THR A 34 -15.94 12.98 -8.37
N GLY A 35 -14.93 12.58 -9.16
CA GLY A 35 -13.96 13.49 -9.77
C GLY A 35 -12.51 13.24 -9.33
N GLN A 36 -12.26 12.23 -8.50
CA GLN A 36 -10.91 11.91 -8.07
C GLN A 36 -10.04 11.51 -9.26
N SER A 37 -8.75 11.84 -9.14
CA SER A 37 -7.73 11.54 -10.14
C SER A 37 -6.67 10.62 -9.52
N VAL A 38 -6.21 9.64 -10.31
CA VAL A 38 -5.09 8.79 -9.95
C VAL A 38 -3.94 9.07 -10.92
N GLU A 39 -2.79 9.43 -10.36
CA GLU A 39 -1.54 9.65 -11.10
C GLU A 39 -0.65 8.41 -11.04
N PHE A 40 0.00 8.11 -12.15
CA PHE A 40 0.95 7.00 -12.27
C PHE A 40 2.36 7.56 -12.39
N ASN A 41 3.15 7.42 -11.34
CA ASN A 41 4.47 8.06 -11.21
C ASN A 41 5.64 7.10 -11.45
N PHE A 42 5.34 5.83 -11.76
CA PHE A 42 6.33 4.78 -12.02
C PHE A 42 5.81 3.81 -13.08
N PRO A 43 6.68 3.15 -13.86
CA PRO A 43 6.25 2.23 -14.91
C PRO A 43 5.43 1.03 -14.45
N VAL A 44 5.60 0.58 -13.22
CA VAL A 44 4.80 -0.50 -12.59
C VAL A 44 4.12 0.06 -11.36
N VAL A 45 2.81 0.24 -11.38
CA VAL A 45 2.04 0.81 -10.26
C VAL A 45 1.04 -0.20 -9.72
N ALA A 46 1.04 -0.37 -8.40
CA ALA A 46 0.04 -1.14 -7.66
C ALA A 46 -1.04 -0.24 -7.07
N VAL A 47 -2.29 -0.56 -7.38
CA VAL A 47 -3.49 0.04 -6.81
C VAL A 47 -4.03 -0.88 -5.71
N VAL A 48 -4.09 -0.36 -4.50
CA VAL A 48 -4.49 -1.09 -3.29
C VAL A 48 -5.77 -0.48 -2.72
N GLY A 49 -6.53 -1.23 -1.96
CA GLY A 49 -7.72 -0.74 -1.26
C GLY A 49 -8.66 -1.88 -0.93
N GLU A 50 -9.65 -1.62 -0.09
CA GLU A 50 -10.68 -2.58 0.29
C GLU A 50 -11.50 -3.09 -0.90
N ASN A 51 -12.24 -4.17 -0.69
CA ASN A 51 -13.24 -4.64 -1.66
C ASN A 51 -14.29 -3.55 -1.87
N GLY A 52 -14.60 -3.23 -3.14
CA GLY A 52 -15.53 -2.16 -3.45
C GLY A 52 -14.92 -0.74 -3.46
N SER A 53 -13.65 -0.53 -3.12
CA SER A 53 -12.99 0.79 -3.15
C SER A 53 -12.84 1.40 -4.56
N GLY A 54 -13.17 0.66 -5.62
CA GLY A 54 -13.13 1.15 -6.99
C GLY A 54 -11.87 0.80 -7.78
N LYS A 55 -10.99 -0.09 -7.29
CA LYS A 55 -9.79 -0.59 -7.99
C LYS A 55 -10.08 -1.08 -9.40
N SER A 56 -10.98 -2.07 -9.52
CA SER A 56 -11.35 -2.64 -10.84
C SER A 56 -12.04 -1.62 -11.76
N THR A 57 -12.71 -0.60 -11.18
CA THR A 57 -13.27 0.51 -11.95
C THR A 57 -12.16 1.36 -12.56
N LEU A 58 -11.13 1.70 -11.76
CA LEU A 58 -9.95 2.43 -12.22
C LEU A 58 -9.18 1.64 -13.29
N LEU A 59 -8.94 0.35 -13.07
CA LEU A 59 -8.23 -0.52 -14.01
C LEU A 59 -8.98 -0.60 -15.35
N LYS A 60 -10.28 -0.83 -15.34
CA LYS A 60 -11.14 -0.86 -16.53
C LYS A 60 -11.17 0.51 -17.23
N ALA A 61 -11.20 1.61 -16.49
CA ALA A 61 -11.10 2.95 -17.06
C ALA A 61 -9.74 3.15 -17.75
N ALA A 62 -8.63 2.78 -17.09
CA ALA A 62 -7.29 2.86 -17.66
C ALA A 62 -7.15 2.04 -18.96
N THR A 63 -7.82 0.91 -19.06
CA THR A 63 -7.82 0.06 -20.27
C THR A 63 -8.44 0.76 -21.49
N CYS A 64 -9.39 1.68 -21.27
CA CYS A 64 -10.11 2.38 -22.34
C CYS A 64 -9.38 3.61 -22.88
N VAL A 65 -8.18 3.93 -22.41
CA VAL A 65 -7.46 5.17 -22.75
C VAL A 65 -6.95 5.21 -24.19
N TYR A 66 -6.58 4.06 -24.76
CA TYR A 66 -5.94 3.98 -26.07
C TYR A 66 -6.82 3.33 -27.11
N ASP A 67 -6.70 3.80 -28.34
CA ASP A 67 -7.12 3.01 -29.49
C ASP A 67 -6.08 1.90 -29.75
N GLN A 68 -6.54 0.68 -30.01
CA GLN A 68 -5.63 -0.44 -30.23
C GLN A 68 -4.96 -0.33 -31.60
N GLU A 69 -3.67 -0.63 -31.67
CA GLU A 69 -2.98 -0.80 -32.96
C GLU A 69 -3.54 -2.00 -33.71
N ASN A 70 -3.89 -3.05 -32.98
CA ASN A 70 -4.53 -4.26 -33.50
C ASN A 70 -6.05 -4.14 -33.36
N LYS A 71 -6.77 -3.98 -34.47
CA LYS A 71 -8.22 -3.67 -34.49
C LYS A 71 -9.12 -4.71 -33.82
N ASP A 72 -8.64 -5.92 -33.61
CA ASP A 72 -9.47 -7.05 -33.14
C ASP A 72 -9.77 -7.04 -31.63
N LYS A 73 -9.19 -6.13 -30.83
CA LYS A 73 -9.33 -6.14 -29.36
C LYS A 73 -9.50 -4.75 -28.74
N LYS A 74 -10.28 -3.86 -29.37
CA LYS A 74 -10.55 -2.54 -28.79
C LYS A 74 -11.38 -2.66 -27.50
N PHE A 75 -10.92 -1.98 -26.43
CA PHE A 75 -11.64 -1.88 -25.18
C PHE A 75 -12.51 -0.62 -25.16
N TYR A 76 -13.81 -0.81 -25.15
CA TYR A 76 -14.77 0.29 -25.09
C TYR A 76 -15.31 0.45 -23.66
N PRO A 77 -15.51 1.68 -23.18
CA PRO A 77 -16.15 1.91 -21.89
C PRO A 77 -17.53 1.23 -21.79
N SER A 78 -18.26 1.14 -22.91
CA SER A 78 -19.55 0.46 -22.96
C SER A 78 -19.49 -1.05 -22.69
N ALA A 79 -18.34 -1.69 -22.89
CA ALA A 79 -18.16 -3.11 -22.57
C ALA A 79 -17.98 -3.36 -21.06
N PHE A 80 -17.44 -2.39 -20.33
CA PHE A 80 -17.16 -2.50 -18.90
C PHE A 80 -18.23 -1.83 -18.03
N PHE A 81 -18.84 -0.76 -18.53
CA PHE A 81 -19.79 0.08 -17.83
C PHE A 81 -21.14 0.04 -18.54
N VAL A 82 -21.80 -1.12 -18.39
CA VAL A 82 -23.06 -1.45 -19.06
C VAL A 82 -24.23 -0.90 -18.24
N ASP A 83 -25.24 -0.33 -18.92
CA ASP A 83 -26.54 -0.08 -18.31
C ASP A 83 -27.25 -1.40 -18.07
N THR A 84 -27.83 -1.58 -16.89
CA THR A 84 -28.64 -2.75 -16.56
C THR A 84 -30.10 -2.33 -16.31
N HIS A 85 -30.97 -3.31 -16.07
CA HIS A 85 -32.34 -2.99 -15.67
C HIS A 85 -32.41 -2.27 -14.32
N TRP A 86 -31.47 -2.55 -13.44
CA TRP A 86 -31.46 -2.04 -12.06
C TRP A 86 -30.65 -0.75 -11.90
N ASP A 87 -29.66 -0.51 -12.72
CA ASP A 87 -28.80 0.66 -12.66
C ASP A 87 -28.45 1.22 -14.04
N ALA A 88 -28.60 2.54 -14.19
CA ALA A 88 -28.26 3.25 -15.41
C ALA A 88 -27.10 4.21 -15.16
N ILE A 89 -26.06 4.11 -15.96
CA ILE A 89 -24.86 4.92 -15.89
C ILE A 89 -25.05 6.19 -16.74
N LYS A 90 -25.16 7.37 -16.10
CA LYS A 90 -25.37 8.67 -16.76
C LYS A 90 -24.51 9.75 -16.10
N GLY A 91 -24.18 10.79 -16.87
CA GLY A 91 -23.38 11.90 -16.36
C GLY A 91 -21.92 11.55 -16.08
N VAL A 92 -21.43 10.43 -16.58
CA VAL A 92 -20.08 9.91 -16.33
C VAL A 92 -19.07 10.58 -17.24
N SER A 93 -17.88 10.84 -16.71
CA SER A 93 -16.72 11.21 -17.51
C SER A 93 -15.44 10.56 -17.02
N LEU A 94 -14.61 10.12 -17.96
CA LEU A 94 -13.26 9.62 -17.79
C LEU A 94 -12.32 10.62 -18.45
N THR A 95 -11.41 11.21 -17.69
CA THR A 95 -10.41 12.15 -18.23
C THR A 95 -9.04 11.51 -18.13
N TYR A 96 -8.28 11.60 -19.18
CA TYR A 96 -6.96 10.99 -19.28
C TYR A 96 -5.88 12.04 -19.56
N ARG A 97 -4.70 11.85 -18.99
CA ARG A 97 -3.49 12.59 -19.34
C ARG A 97 -2.43 11.59 -19.78
N VAL A 98 -2.00 11.73 -21.03
CA VAL A 98 -1.03 10.82 -21.68
C VAL A 98 0.17 11.61 -22.13
N LYS A 99 1.36 11.18 -21.73
CA LYS A 99 2.63 11.68 -22.26
C LYS A 99 3.00 10.90 -23.52
N ARG A 100 3.37 11.62 -24.62
CA ARG A 100 3.92 11.06 -25.86
C ARG A 100 5.19 11.83 -26.24
N GLY A 101 6.34 11.20 -26.02
CA GLY A 101 7.63 11.90 -26.15
C GLY A 101 7.69 13.09 -25.20
N HIS A 102 7.78 14.31 -25.77
CA HIS A 102 7.76 15.57 -25.00
C HIS A 102 6.37 16.18 -24.83
N ASN A 103 5.36 15.69 -25.54
CA ASN A 103 4.00 16.24 -25.51
C ASN A 103 3.16 15.56 -24.43
N ILE A 104 2.26 16.34 -23.82
CA ILE A 104 1.27 15.84 -22.86
C ILE A 104 -0.10 16.16 -23.45
N ASP A 105 -0.85 15.12 -23.75
CA ASP A 105 -2.20 15.23 -24.29
C ASP A 105 -3.21 14.96 -23.17
N SER A 106 -4.26 15.74 -23.10
CA SER A 106 -5.40 15.49 -22.22
C SER A 106 -6.67 15.38 -23.04
N PHE A 107 -7.45 14.34 -22.79
CA PHE A 107 -8.72 14.12 -23.47
C PHE A 107 -9.74 13.48 -22.54
N ARG A 108 -11.00 13.52 -22.96
CA ARG A 108 -12.14 13.09 -22.16
C ARG A 108 -13.03 12.14 -22.95
N VAL A 109 -13.40 11.04 -22.32
CA VAL A 109 -14.47 10.13 -22.74
C VAL A 109 -15.66 10.37 -21.81
N SER A 110 -16.88 10.46 -22.33
CA SER A 110 -18.03 10.79 -21.49
C SER A 110 -19.30 10.07 -21.92
N LYS A 111 -20.20 9.86 -20.97
CA LYS A 111 -21.55 9.36 -21.18
C LYS A 111 -22.57 10.32 -20.56
N PRO A 112 -22.92 11.40 -21.27
CA PRO A 112 -23.86 12.40 -20.72
C PRO A 112 -25.24 11.80 -20.44
N THR A 113 -25.73 10.95 -21.34
CA THR A 113 -27.06 10.31 -21.25
C THR A 113 -27.00 8.81 -21.59
N LYS A 114 -27.30 8.44 -22.84
CA LYS A 114 -27.42 7.02 -23.28
C LYS A 114 -26.17 6.49 -23.98
N ARG A 115 -25.37 7.35 -24.61
CA ARG A 115 -24.24 6.93 -25.45
C ARG A 115 -22.92 7.49 -24.94
N TRP A 116 -21.89 6.67 -24.99
CA TRP A 116 -20.51 7.08 -24.81
C TRP A 116 -20.07 7.97 -25.98
N ARG A 117 -19.29 8.99 -25.67
CA ARG A 117 -18.65 9.90 -26.62
C ARG A 117 -17.15 9.76 -26.46
N ASP A 118 -16.52 9.21 -27.49
CA ASP A 118 -15.07 9.05 -27.56
C ASP A 118 -14.40 10.33 -28.10
N PRO A 119 -13.13 10.59 -27.82
CA PRO A 119 -12.36 11.65 -28.45
C PRO A 119 -12.22 11.36 -29.96
N GLU A 120 -12.07 12.44 -30.76
CA GLU A 120 -11.97 12.31 -32.23
C GLU A 120 -10.73 11.51 -32.68
N ASN A 121 -9.58 11.68 -31.96
CA ASN A 121 -8.31 11.00 -32.29
C ASN A 121 -7.63 10.49 -31.01
N PRO A 122 -8.07 9.39 -30.43
CA PRO A 122 -7.40 8.81 -29.29
C PRO A 122 -6.00 8.31 -29.66
N PRO A 123 -5.02 8.40 -28.76
CA PRO A 123 -3.69 7.89 -29.01
C PRO A 123 -3.73 6.37 -29.20
N LYS A 124 -2.90 5.85 -30.11
CA LYS A 124 -2.80 4.41 -30.40
C LYS A 124 -1.73 3.75 -29.54
N ARG A 125 -2.07 2.61 -28.93
CA ARG A 125 -1.15 1.76 -28.16
C ARG A 125 -1.76 0.40 -27.93
N ASN A 126 -0.95 -0.66 -27.92
CA ASN A 126 -1.43 -1.98 -27.55
C ASN A 126 -1.76 -2.03 -26.06
N VAL A 127 -2.96 -2.48 -25.72
CA VAL A 127 -3.44 -2.62 -24.34
C VAL A 127 -3.84 -4.06 -24.07
N TYR A 128 -3.41 -4.59 -22.93
CA TYR A 128 -3.74 -5.93 -22.45
C TYR A 128 -4.43 -5.81 -21.10
N LEU A 129 -5.60 -6.43 -20.97
CA LEU A 129 -6.32 -6.57 -19.71
C LEU A 129 -6.30 -8.03 -19.27
N LEU A 130 -5.79 -8.26 -18.08
CA LEU A 130 -5.79 -9.54 -17.39
C LEU A 130 -6.68 -9.41 -16.16
N ASP A 131 -7.92 -9.80 -16.27
CA ASP A 131 -8.89 -9.74 -15.18
C ASP A 131 -8.87 -11.02 -14.32
N VAL A 132 -9.66 -11.03 -13.25
CA VAL A 132 -9.74 -12.15 -12.30
C VAL A 132 -10.25 -13.43 -12.96
N SER A 133 -10.94 -13.35 -14.09
CA SER A 133 -11.47 -14.54 -14.78
C SER A 133 -10.40 -15.53 -15.20
N ARG A 134 -9.13 -15.08 -15.34
CA ARG A 134 -7.97 -15.94 -15.61
C ARG A 134 -7.69 -16.97 -14.53
N THR A 135 -8.23 -16.78 -13.32
CA THR A 135 -8.03 -17.68 -12.17
C THR A 135 -9.11 -18.74 -12.04
N LEU A 136 -10.10 -18.71 -12.92
CA LEU A 136 -11.11 -19.74 -12.97
C LEU A 136 -10.49 -21.05 -13.45
N PRO A 137 -10.73 -22.18 -12.74
CA PRO A 137 -10.24 -23.48 -13.19
C PRO A 137 -10.71 -23.79 -14.62
N LEU A 138 -9.83 -24.44 -15.39
CA LEU A 138 -10.10 -24.72 -16.80
C LEU A 138 -11.37 -25.55 -16.98
N ASP A 139 -11.63 -26.48 -16.08
CA ASP A 139 -12.82 -27.36 -16.09
C ASP A 139 -14.13 -26.62 -15.80
N ALA A 140 -14.08 -25.46 -15.13
CA ALA A 140 -15.24 -24.58 -14.93
C ALA A 140 -15.62 -23.83 -16.21
N SER A 141 -14.76 -23.81 -17.23
CA SER A 141 -14.99 -23.13 -18.50
C SER A 141 -15.71 -24.02 -19.51
N ALA A 142 -16.79 -23.53 -20.10
CA ALA A 142 -17.57 -24.29 -21.07
C ALA A 142 -16.71 -24.77 -22.25
N GLY A 143 -16.81 -26.04 -22.58
CA GLY A 143 -16.06 -26.69 -23.68
C GLY A 143 -14.78 -27.42 -23.27
N TYR A 144 -14.10 -27.01 -22.22
CA TYR A 144 -12.89 -27.73 -21.75
C TYR A 144 -13.21 -29.10 -21.16
N ALA A 145 -14.33 -29.27 -20.49
CA ALA A 145 -14.80 -30.58 -20.04
C ALA A 145 -15.01 -31.59 -21.22
N LYS A 146 -15.38 -31.11 -22.41
CA LYS A 146 -15.47 -31.95 -23.62
C LYS A 146 -14.05 -32.31 -24.11
N ILE A 147 -13.11 -31.37 -24.15
CA ILE A 147 -11.73 -31.63 -24.53
C ILE A 147 -11.13 -32.70 -23.61
N ALA A 148 -11.26 -32.54 -22.28
CA ALA A 148 -10.75 -33.48 -21.31
C ALA A 148 -11.23 -34.92 -21.50
N ARG A 149 -12.50 -35.11 -21.97
CA ARG A 149 -13.11 -36.43 -22.11
C ARG A 149 -12.98 -37.03 -23.49
N SER A 150 -12.85 -36.21 -24.53
CA SER A 150 -13.03 -36.64 -25.92
C SER A 150 -11.84 -36.35 -26.83
N ALA A 151 -10.82 -35.64 -26.38
CA ALA A 151 -9.62 -35.40 -27.17
C ALA A 151 -8.86 -36.74 -27.40
N ALA A 152 -8.61 -37.05 -28.66
CA ALA A 152 -7.92 -38.27 -29.09
C ALA A 152 -6.54 -37.95 -29.73
N ALA A 153 -6.37 -36.72 -30.22
CA ALA A 153 -5.14 -36.27 -30.85
C ALA A 153 -4.83 -34.82 -30.55
N GLU A 154 -3.56 -34.50 -30.51
CA GLU A 154 -3.00 -33.16 -30.52
C GLU A 154 -2.72 -32.76 -31.97
N ILE A 155 -3.24 -31.58 -32.41
CA ILE A 155 -3.09 -31.11 -33.78
C ILE A 155 -2.06 -29.99 -33.96
N GLU A 156 -1.82 -29.23 -32.91
CA GLU A 156 -0.86 -28.11 -32.89
C GLU A 156 -0.32 -27.90 -31.48
N SER A 157 0.91 -27.40 -31.39
CA SER A 157 1.56 -27.10 -30.13
C SER A 157 2.42 -25.84 -30.24
N ASP A 158 2.20 -24.89 -29.33
CA ASP A 158 2.99 -23.67 -29.19
C ASP A 158 3.85 -23.76 -27.92
N GLU A 159 5.15 -23.67 -28.05
CA GLU A 159 6.07 -23.67 -26.89
C GLU A 159 6.22 -22.25 -26.32
N ILE A 160 6.37 -22.17 -24.99
CA ILE A 160 6.80 -20.93 -24.33
C ILE A 160 8.30 -20.80 -24.55
N ASP A 161 8.74 -19.58 -24.92
CA ASP A 161 10.15 -19.25 -25.10
C ASP A 161 11.01 -19.65 -23.90
N ASP A 162 12.24 -20.10 -24.14
CA ASP A 162 13.12 -20.59 -23.08
C ASP A 162 13.37 -19.56 -21.97
N GLU A 163 13.52 -18.29 -22.29
CA GLU A 163 13.66 -17.24 -21.28
C GLU A 163 12.40 -17.15 -20.39
N PHE A 164 11.21 -17.15 -21.00
CA PHE A 164 9.95 -17.10 -20.28
C PHE A 164 9.70 -18.39 -19.48
N ARG A 165 10.04 -19.55 -20.00
CA ARG A 165 9.98 -20.83 -19.29
C ARG A 165 10.88 -20.86 -18.05
N GLN A 166 12.12 -20.34 -18.14
CA GLN A 166 13.04 -20.25 -17.00
C GLN A 166 12.46 -19.30 -15.93
N ARG A 167 11.87 -18.19 -16.33
CA ARG A 167 11.22 -17.24 -15.42
C ARG A 167 9.96 -17.79 -14.79
N LEU A 168 9.15 -18.52 -15.54
CA LEU A 168 7.99 -19.29 -15.02
C LEU A 168 8.46 -20.27 -13.93
N SER A 169 9.52 -21.04 -14.23
CA SER A 169 10.13 -21.96 -13.28
C SER A 169 10.60 -21.25 -12.01
N HIS A 170 11.23 -20.09 -12.16
CA HIS A 170 11.66 -19.26 -11.02
C HIS A 170 10.49 -18.76 -10.20
N VAL A 171 9.46 -18.22 -10.83
CA VAL A 171 8.26 -17.68 -10.14
C VAL A 171 7.57 -18.76 -9.33
N LEU A 172 7.32 -19.92 -9.94
CA LEU A 172 6.63 -21.04 -9.28
C LEU A 172 7.55 -21.83 -8.32
N GLY A 173 8.88 -21.65 -8.42
CA GLY A 173 9.85 -22.32 -7.57
C GLY A 173 9.99 -23.81 -7.88
N ARG A 174 9.77 -24.20 -9.13
CA ARG A 174 9.88 -25.57 -9.66
C ARG A 174 10.55 -25.53 -11.02
N THR A 175 11.31 -26.56 -11.35
CA THR A 175 11.94 -26.68 -12.66
C THR A 175 10.96 -27.32 -13.65
N TYR A 176 10.71 -26.61 -14.76
CA TYR A 176 9.97 -27.15 -15.91
C TYR A 176 10.91 -27.30 -17.09
N GLN A 177 11.01 -28.53 -17.62
CA GLN A 177 11.84 -28.85 -18.79
C GLN A 177 11.23 -28.26 -20.06
N LYS A 178 9.89 -28.32 -20.16
CA LYS A 178 9.08 -27.69 -21.22
C LYS A 178 7.82 -27.07 -20.64
N ALA A 179 7.35 -26.01 -21.30
CA ALA A 179 6.05 -25.40 -21.08
C ALA A 179 5.45 -25.07 -22.43
N ARG A 180 4.26 -25.57 -22.73
CA ARG A 180 3.65 -25.46 -24.04
C ARG A 180 2.13 -25.43 -23.97
N PHE A 181 1.49 -25.01 -25.04
CA PHE A 181 0.06 -25.05 -25.22
C PHE A 181 -0.31 -25.91 -26.39
N ALA A 182 -1.16 -26.89 -26.18
CA ALA A 182 -1.60 -27.83 -27.21
C ALA A 182 -3.05 -27.59 -27.61
N THR A 183 -3.31 -27.69 -28.87
CA THR A 183 -4.64 -27.68 -29.47
C THR A 183 -5.09 -29.10 -29.77
N SER A 184 -6.33 -29.45 -29.39
CA SER A 184 -6.86 -30.78 -29.60
C SER A 184 -7.70 -30.85 -30.89
N ASP A 185 -7.92 -32.08 -31.38
CA ASP A 185 -8.84 -32.42 -32.48
C ASP A 185 -10.32 -32.11 -32.18
N VAL A 186 -10.67 -31.90 -30.92
CA VAL A 186 -12.04 -31.61 -30.46
C VAL A 186 -12.44 -30.15 -30.64
N ASP A 187 -11.53 -29.22 -30.39
CA ASP A 187 -11.79 -27.77 -30.54
C ASP A 187 -10.47 -27.02 -30.82
N ALA A 188 -10.29 -26.66 -32.10
CA ALA A 188 -9.11 -25.93 -32.57
C ALA A 188 -9.00 -24.49 -32.06
N ARG A 189 -10.01 -23.96 -31.37
CA ARG A 189 -9.97 -22.59 -30.79
C ARG A 189 -9.55 -22.55 -29.35
N ARG A 190 -9.40 -23.71 -28.70
CA ARG A 190 -9.03 -23.84 -27.30
C ARG A 190 -7.71 -24.57 -27.15
N GLN A 191 -6.83 -23.99 -26.38
CA GLN A 191 -5.54 -24.56 -26.07
C GLN A 191 -5.51 -25.02 -24.61
N VAL A 192 -4.81 -26.12 -24.36
CA VAL A 192 -4.55 -26.69 -23.03
C VAL A 192 -3.08 -26.54 -22.72
N GLY A 193 -2.73 -25.93 -21.62
CA GLY A 193 -1.36 -25.79 -21.17
C GLY A 193 -0.80 -27.09 -20.62
N LEU A 194 0.46 -27.34 -20.93
CA LEU A 194 1.21 -28.53 -20.58
C LEU A 194 2.56 -28.16 -19.98
N LEU A 195 2.87 -28.72 -18.81
CA LEU A 195 4.13 -28.52 -18.11
C LEU A 195 4.90 -29.83 -17.97
N GLN A 196 6.09 -29.93 -18.58
CA GLN A 196 6.98 -31.07 -18.44
C GLN A 196 7.80 -30.95 -17.15
N ARG A 197 7.57 -31.87 -16.23
CA ARG A 197 8.33 -32.08 -15.00
C ARG A 197 9.29 -33.26 -15.14
N GLU A 198 10.13 -33.50 -14.15
CA GLU A 198 11.08 -34.64 -14.14
C GLU A 198 10.40 -36.02 -14.33
N TRP A 199 9.21 -36.17 -13.75
CA TRP A 199 8.46 -37.41 -13.76
C TRP A 199 7.40 -37.54 -14.86
N GLY A 200 7.17 -36.49 -15.69
CA GLY A 200 6.23 -36.56 -16.78
C GLY A 200 5.62 -35.18 -17.12
N GLU A 201 4.85 -35.15 -18.21
CA GLU A 201 4.09 -33.97 -18.65
C GLU A 201 2.72 -33.95 -17.96
N VAL A 202 2.32 -32.77 -17.47
CA VAL A 202 1.05 -32.55 -16.73
C VAL A 202 0.24 -31.49 -17.43
N SER A 203 -1.00 -31.80 -17.79
CA SER A 203 -1.93 -30.85 -18.38
C SER A 203 -2.57 -29.94 -17.33
N GLN A 204 -3.06 -28.78 -17.75
CA GLN A 204 -3.80 -27.82 -16.92
C GLN A 204 -4.96 -28.46 -16.14
N PHE A 205 -5.58 -29.51 -16.65
CA PHE A 205 -6.62 -30.26 -15.93
C PHE A 205 -6.17 -30.90 -14.63
N HIS A 206 -4.85 -31.10 -14.46
CA HIS A 206 -4.24 -31.75 -13.29
C HIS A 206 -3.20 -30.87 -12.59
N GLN A 207 -3.09 -29.60 -13.00
CA GLN A 207 -2.23 -28.62 -12.34
C GLN A 207 -2.96 -27.98 -11.17
N GLY A 208 -2.21 -27.46 -10.19
CA GLY A 208 -2.78 -26.62 -9.14
C GLY A 208 -3.17 -25.26 -9.71
N ALA A 209 -4.21 -24.64 -9.16
CA ALA A 209 -4.74 -23.36 -9.65
C ALA A 209 -3.68 -22.25 -9.82
N GLY A 210 -2.66 -22.21 -8.95
CA GLY A 210 -1.56 -21.24 -9.07
C GLY A 210 -0.62 -21.53 -10.25
N GLU A 211 -0.37 -22.80 -10.58
CA GLU A 211 0.42 -23.19 -11.77
C GLU A 211 -0.34 -22.87 -13.05
N ASP A 212 -1.61 -23.25 -13.10
CA ASP A 212 -2.52 -23.02 -14.21
C ASP A 212 -2.63 -21.51 -14.55
N ALA A 213 -3.06 -20.69 -13.59
CA ALA A 213 -3.18 -19.25 -13.77
C ALA A 213 -1.85 -18.57 -14.14
N THR A 214 -0.72 -19.05 -13.60
CA THR A 214 0.60 -18.49 -13.92
C THR A 214 1.05 -18.89 -15.31
N LEU A 215 0.80 -20.12 -15.74
CA LEU A 215 1.13 -20.59 -17.09
C LEU A 215 0.39 -19.76 -18.15
N ASP A 216 -0.92 -19.54 -17.98
CA ASP A 216 -1.72 -18.68 -18.86
C ASP A 216 -1.23 -17.23 -18.86
N LEU A 217 -0.87 -16.71 -17.70
CA LEU A 217 -0.27 -15.38 -17.57
C LEU A 217 1.02 -15.29 -18.42
N PHE A 218 1.93 -16.23 -18.29
CA PHE A 218 3.20 -16.24 -19.03
C PHE A 218 3.00 -16.38 -20.54
N ARG A 219 2.02 -17.16 -21.00
CA ARG A 219 1.62 -17.22 -22.41
C ARG A 219 1.26 -15.85 -22.98
N ILE A 220 0.49 -15.08 -22.21
CA ILE A 220 0.11 -13.73 -22.65
C ILE A 220 1.32 -12.81 -22.61
N LEU A 221 2.09 -12.82 -21.52
CA LEU A 221 3.21 -11.90 -21.28
C LEU A 221 4.35 -12.08 -22.30
N GLN A 222 4.61 -13.30 -22.79
CA GLN A 222 5.63 -13.50 -23.83
C GLN A 222 5.28 -12.79 -25.15
N ASN A 223 3.99 -12.59 -25.41
CA ASN A 223 3.50 -11.97 -26.65
C ASN A 223 3.19 -10.47 -26.50
N VAL A 224 3.43 -9.87 -25.33
CA VAL A 224 3.22 -8.42 -25.11
C VAL A 224 4.31 -7.65 -25.86
N PRO A 225 3.97 -6.78 -26.83
CA PRO A 225 4.96 -6.02 -27.57
C PRO A 225 5.58 -4.90 -26.76
N ASN A 226 6.66 -4.33 -27.27
CA ASN A 226 7.29 -3.16 -26.68
C ASN A 226 6.29 -1.99 -26.56
N ASN A 227 6.43 -1.20 -25.52
CA ASN A 227 5.62 -0.01 -25.22
C ASN A 227 4.12 -0.27 -24.99
N ALA A 228 3.69 -1.50 -24.75
CA ALA A 228 2.30 -1.80 -24.42
C ALA A 228 1.89 -1.25 -23.05
N LEU A 229 0.57 -1.09 -22.83
CA LEU A 229 -0.03 -0.95 -21.52
C LEU A 229 -0.59 -2.31 -21.07
N LEU A 230 -0.15 -2.77 -19.92
CA LEU A 230 -0.62 -4.00 -19.28
C LEU A 230 -1.39 -3.65 -18.02
N VAL A 231 -2.62 -4.11 -17.94
CA VAL A 231 -3.50 -3.93 -16.79
C VAL A 231 -3.83 -5.30 -16.20
N ILE A 232 -3.53 -5.49 -14.91
CA ILE A 232 -3.70 -6.79 -14.23
C ILE A 232 -4.57 -6.59 -12.99
N ASP A 233 -5.72 -7.23 -12.94
CA ASP A 233 -6.57 -7.22 -11.74
C ASP A 233 -6.21 -8.41 -10.85
N GLU A 234 -6.01 -8.15 -9.52
CA GLU A 234 -5.63 -9.14 -8.50
C GLU A 234 -4.42 -9.99 -8.91
N VAL A 235 -3.27 -9.34 -9.08
CA VAL A 235 -2.05 -9.99 -9.59
C VAL A 235 -1.59 -11.20 -8.77
N GLU A 236 -1.89 -11.21 -7.48
CA GLU A 236 -1.55 -12.27 -6.51
C GLU A 236 -2.48 -13.47 -6.53
N ALA A 237 -3.60 -13.40 -7.24
CA ALA A 237 -4.64 -14.43 -7.17
C ALA A 237 -4.09 -15.84 -7.44
N SER A 238 -4.43 -16.79 -6.57
CA SER A 238 -3.97 -18.18 -6.57
C SER A 238 -2.48 -18.41 -6.31
N LEU A 239 -1.70 -17.39 -5.93
CA LEU A 239 -0.27 -17.49 -5.67
C LEU A 239 0.05 -17.43 -4.17
N HIS A 240 1.00 -18.27 -3.72
CA HIS A 240 1.55 -18.15 -2.37
C HIS A 240 2.56 -16.98 -2.26
N PRO A 241 2.86 -16.45 -1.06
CA PRO A 241 3.66 -15.24 -0.87
C PRO A 241 4.98 -15.19 -1.65
N ARG A 242 5.74 -16.29 -1.65
CA ARG A 242 7.01 -16.37 -2.36
C ARG A 242 6.87 -16.21 -3.87
N ALA A 243 5.80 -16.77 -4.47
CA ALA A 243 5.52 -16.64 -5.88
C ALA A 243 5.06 -15.22 -6.23
N GLN A 244 4.28 -14.58 -5.37
CA GLN A 244 3.85 -13.18 -5.52
C GLN A 244 5.05 -12.23 -5.60
N ARG A 245 6.02 -12.34 -4.70
CA ARG A 245 7.28 -11.56 -4.74
C ARG A 245 8.04 -11.78 -6.05
N ARG A 246 8.20 -13.04 -6.46
CA ARG A 246 8.93 -13.39 -7.69
C ARG A 246 8.22 -12.92 -8.94
N LEU A 247 6.88 -13.01 -8.98
CA LEU A 247 6.08 -12.48 -10.07
C LEU A 247 6.23 -10.97 -10.18
N THR A 248 6.18 -10.24 -9.05
CA THR A 248 6.37 -8.78 -9.05
C THR A 248 7.74 -8.39 -9.58
N ARG A 249 8.82 -9.08 -9.17
CA ARG A 249 10.17 -8.87 -9.73
C ARG A 249 10.23 -9.17 -11.23
N PHE A 250 9.56 -10.21 -11.68
CA PHE A 250 9.46 -10.52 -13.10
C PHE A 250 8.72 -9.41 -13.87
N LEU A 251 7.63 -8.86 -13.34
CA LEU A 251 6.91 -7.74 -13.95
C LEU A 251 7.75 -6.46 -14.01
N LEU A 252 8.55 -6.16 -13.00
CA LEU A 252 9.54 -5.07 -13.03
C LEU A 252 10.56 -5.28 -14.15
N TRP A 253 11.15 -6.47 -14.25
CA TRP A 253 12.05 -6.83 -15.33
C TRP A 253 11.39 -6.67 -16.73
N LEU A 254 10.16 -7.17 -16.91
CA LEU A 254 9.41 -7.07 -18.15
C LEU A 254 9.16 -5.60 -18.54
N ALA A 255 8.76 -4.77 -17.57
CA ALA A 255 8.56 -3.34 -17.76
C ALA A 255 9.83 -2.65 -18.25
N ARG A 256 11.00 -3.01 -17.70
CA ARG A 256 12.29 -2.48 -18.12
C ARG A 256 12.69 -2.97 -19.53
N GLN A 257 12.55 -4.27 -19.79
CA GLN A 257 12.99 -4.86 -21.07
C GLN A 257 12.19 -4.35 -22.27
N ARG A 258 10.86 -4.26 -22.11
CA ARG A 258 9.94 -3.94 -23.19
C ARG A 258 9.35 -2.54 -23.11
N ARG A 259 9.76 -1.72 -22.13
CA ARG A 259 9.17 -0.38 -21.88
C ARG A 259 7.66 -0.43 -21.70
N VAL A 260 7.15 -1.54 -21.16
CA VAL A 260 5.73 -1.72 -20.86
C VAL A 260 5.38 -0.88 -19.64
N GLN A 261 4.23 -0.23 -19.67
CA GLN A 261 3.61 0.34 -18.48
C GLN A 261 2.67 -0.71 -17.89
N ILE A 262 2.78 -0.96 -16.59
CA ILE A 262 1.97 -1.95 -15.88
C ILE A 262 1.17 -1.26 -14.77
N ILE A 263 -0.15 -1.43 -14.80
CA ILE A 263 -1.05 -1.00 -13.73
C ILE A 263 -1.71 -2.26 -13.19
N LEU A 264 -1.49 -2.55 -11.92
CA LEU A 264 -2.05 -3.74 -11.30
C LEU A 264 -2.85 -3.42 -10.05
N SER A 265 -3.84 -4.23 -9.71
CA SER A 265 -4.47 -4.22 -8.39
C SER A 265 -3.92 -5.35 -7.53
N THR A 266 -3.90 -5.13 -6.23
CA THR A 266 -3.46 -6.11 -5.25
C THR A 266 -4.04 -5.85 -3.86
N HIS A 267 -4.19 -6.93 -3.08
CA HIS A 267 -4.42 -6.92 -1.64
C HIS A 267 -3.21 -7.48 -0.87
N SER A 268 -2.12 -7.79 -1.56
CA SER A 268 -0.97 -8.48 -0.98
C SER A 268 0.12 -7.53 -0.50
N PRO A 269 0.53 -7.60 0.78
CA PRO A 269 1.72 -6.89 1.26
C PRO A 269 2.98 -7.32 0.52
N TYR A 270 3.07 -8.60 0.13
CA TYR A 270 4.24 -9.16 -0.55
C TYR A 270 4.47 -8.58 -1.94
N VAL A 271 3.42 -8.16 -2.63
CA VAL A 271 3.51 -7.41 -3.88
C VAL A 271 4.00 -5.98 -3.61
N LEU A 272 3.44 -5.32 -2.60
CA LEU A 272 3.79 -3.94 -2.24
C LEU A 272 5.23 -3.80 -1.79
N GLU A 273 5.76 -4.77 -1.02
CA GLU A 273 7.15 -4.77 -0.55
C GLU A 273 8.19 -4.86 -1.68
N GLU A 274 7.79 -5.39 -2.84
CA GLU A 274 8.67 -5.46 -4.02
C GLU A 274 8.63 -4.19 -4.89
N LEU A 275 7.73 -3.25 -4.61
CA LEU A 275 7.55 -2.02 -5.36
C LEU A 275 8.09 -0.80 -4.59
N PRO A 276 8.67 0.20 -5.26
CA PRO A 276 9.09 1.43 -4.61
C PRO A 276 7.89 2.28 -4.17
N GLN A 277 8.13 3.24 -3.29
CA GLN A 277 7.10 4.07 -2.70
C GLN A 277 6.24 4.81 -3.75
N GLU A 278 6.87 5.38 -4.77
CA GLU A 278 6.19 6.09 -5.86
C GLU A 278 5.31 5.21 -6.75
N ALA A 279 5.42 3.89 -6.61
CA ALA A 279 4.63 2.90 -7.34
C ALA A 279 3.38 2.43 -6.60
N ARG A 280 3.10 2.93 -5.40
CA ARG A 280 2.01 2.47 -4.55
C ARG A 280 0.92 3.52 -4.46
N VAL A 281 -0.30 3.14 -4.83
CA VAL A 281 -1.51 3.98 -4.78
C VAL A 281 -2.56 3.27 -3.94
N LEU A 282 -2.99 3.89 -2.84
CA LEU A 282 -4.01 3.35 -1.96
C LEU A 282 -5.32 4.12 -2.15
N LEU A 283 -6.41 3.40 -2.38
CA LEU A 283 -7.77 3.91 -2.49
C LEU A 283 -8.50 3.68 -1.16
N LEU A 284 -8.84 4.77 -0.48
CA LEU A 284 -9.53 4.76 0.81
C LEU A 284 -10.95 5.31 0.67
N PRO A 285 -11.99 4.47 0.77
CA PRO A 285 -13.35 4.95 0.94
C PRO A 285 -13.49 5.68 2.30
N GLY A 286 -14.19 6.81 2.29
CA GLY A 286 -14.43 7.58 3.51
C GLY A 286 -15.76 8.30 3.48
N PRO A 287 -16.18 8.93 4.60
CA PRO A 287 -17.46 9.62 4.71
C PRO A 287 -17.64 10.76 3.69
N GLN A 288 -16.54 11.35 3.24
CA GLN A 288 -16.53 12.44 2.25
C GLN A 288 -16.27 11.95 0.81
N GLY A 289 -16.31 10.64 0.59
CA GLY A 289 -16.01 10.00 -0.69
C GLY A 289 -14.66 9.28 -0.71
N LEU A 290 -14.17 8.96 -1.90
CA LEU A 290 -12.94 8.22 -2.11
C LEU A 290 -11.72 9.15 -2.00
N SER A 291 -10.75 8.77 -1.19
CA SER A 291 -9.43 9.43 -1.10
C SER A 291 -8.37 8.60 -1.82
N VAL A 292 -7.41 9.25 -2.47
CA VAL A 292 -6.27 8.63 -3.16
C VAL A 292 -5.00 8.98 -2.41
N VAL A 293 -4.33 7.98 -1.85
CA VAL A 293 -3.09 8.14 -1.06
C VAL A 293 -1.92 7.54 -1.84
N TYR A 294 -0.87 8.31 -2.01
CA TYR A 294 0.35 7.90 -2.71
C TYR A 294 1.45 7.51 -1.73
N GLY A 295 2.25 6.55 -2.13
CA GLY A 295 3.45 6.17 -1.37
C GLY A 295 3.16 5.48 -0.03
N ALA A 296 1.97 4.92 0.15
CA ALA A 296 1.63 4.18 1.35
C ALA A 296 2.64 3.03 1.58
N SER A 297 3.06 2.86 2.84
CA SER A 297 3.84 1.67 3.20
C SER A 297 2.97 0.42 3.10
N PRO A 298 3.55 -0.78 2.91
CA PRO A 298 2.80 -2.03 2.94
C PRO A 298 2.02 -2.19 4.23
N GLU A 299 2.61 -1.84 5.37
CA GLU A 299 2.04 -1.94 6.71
C GLU A 299 0.84 -1.02 6.84
N PHE A 300 0.99 0.27 6.45
CA PHE A 300 -0.15 1.21 6.46
C PHE A 300 -1.29 0.74 5.55
N ALA A 301 -0.96 0.25 4.34
CA ALA A 301 -1.97 -0.29 3.44
C ALA A 301 -2.70 -1.49 4.06
N MET A 302 -1.96 -2.39 4.72
CA MET A 302 -2.54 -3.55 5.39
C MET A 302 -3.41 -3.17 6.58
N SER A 303 -3.01 -2.20 7.42
CA SER A 303 -3.82 -1.69 8.52
C SER A 303 -5.19 -1.11 8.09
N ARG A 304 -5.33 -0.80 6.79
CA ARG A 304 -6.59 -0.33 6.20
C ARG A 304 -7.39 -1.43 5.52
N LEU A 305 -6.80 -2.61 5.34
CA LEU A 305 -7.42 -3.78 4.72
C LEU A 305 -7.77 -4.87 5.74
N ASP A 306 -7.25 -4.74 6.96
CA ASP A 306 -7.36 -5.69 8.05
C ASP A 306 -7.96 -4.99 9.29
N ASP A 307 -8.55 -5.75 10.18
CA ASP A 307 -9.03 -5.27 11.48
C ASP A 307 -7.87 -5.09 12.50
N GLU A 308 -6.65 -5.56 12.14
CA GLU A 308 -5.46 -5.43 12.96
C GLU A 308 -4.62 -4.21 12.55
N VAL A 309 -3.96 -3.60 13.54
CA VAL A 309 -3.02 -2.50 13.31
C VAL A 309 -1.67 -3.09 12.91
N HIS A 310 -1.17 -2.70 11.75
CA HIS A 310 0.17 -3.06 11.26
C HIS A 310 1.04 -1.80 11.28
N PRO A 311 1.77 -1.55 12.38
CA PRO A 311 2.62 -0.35 12.48
C PRO A 311 3.83 -0.47 11.55
N ASP A 312 4.25 0.67 10.99
CA ASP A 312 5.51 0.74 10.23
C ASP A 312 6.72 0.59 11.16
N VAL A 313 6.59 1.08 12.41
CA VAL A 313 7.65 1.08 13.43
C VAL A 313 7.06 0.82 14.81
N HIS A 314 7.72 -0.06 15.56
CA HIS A 314 7.48 -0.24 17.00
C HIS A 314 8.37 0.70 17.78
N ILE A 315 7.80 1.56 18.62
CA ILE A 315 8.52 2.45 19.51
C ILE A 315 8.50 1.86 20.93
N PHE A 316 9.68 1.66 21.51
CA PHE A 316 9.81 1.15 22.87
C PHE A 316 10.09 2.31 23.83
N VAL A 317 9.26 2.41 24.87
CA VAL A 317 9.38 3.41 25.94
C VAL A 317 9.41 2.74 27.33
N GLU A 318 9.75 3.47 28.37
CA GLU A 318 9.89 2.87 29.70
C GLU A 318 8.55 2.48 30.29
N ASP A 319 7.58 3.39 30.27
CA ASP A 319 6.30 3.18 30.93
C ASP A 319 5.12 3.84 30.18
N ARG A 320 3.94 3.72 30.78
CA ARG A 320 2.70 4.31 30.23
C ARG A 320 2.71 5.83 30.23
N ASN A 321 3.41 6.48 31.15
CA ASN A 321 3.49 7.93 31.20
C ASN A 321 4.36 8.47 30.06
N ALA A 322 5.47 7.81 29.76
CA ALA A 322 6.32 8.10 28.61
C ALA A 322 5.54 7.90 27.28
N GLU A 323 4.75 6.83 27.15
CA GLU A 323 3.88 6.60 25.98
C GLU A 323 2.89 7.75 25.79
N ILE A 324 2.14 8.13 26.82
CA ILE A 324 1.13 9.20 26.76
C ILE A 324 1.81 10.52 26.35
N TRP A 325 2.92 10.85 26.98
CA TRP A 325 3.60 12.10 26.69
C TRP A 325 4.13 12.17 25.24
N LEU A 326 4.79 11.12 24.77
CA LEU A 326 5.24 11.01 23.38
C LEU A 326 4.07 11.15 22.38
N ARG A 327 2.95 10.49 22.66
CA ARG A 327 1.73 10.56 21.85
C ARG A 327 1.19 11.99 21.76
N GLU A 328 1.15 12.71 22.89
CA GLU A 328 0.68 14.11 22.93
C GLU A 328 1.67 15.07 22.22
N ILE A 329 2.97 14.83 22.29
CA ILE A 329 3.99 15.58 21.53
C ILE A 329 3.72 15.43 20.02
N LEU A 330 3.54 14.22 19.54
CA LEU A 330 3.29 13.95 18.12
C LEU A 330 1.90 14.45 17.67
N ALA A 331 0.88 14.36 18.53
CA ALA A 331 -0.48 14.86 18.25
C ALA A 331 -0.59 16.39 18.18
N SER A 332 0.42 17.13 18.65
CA SER A 332 0.35 18.59 18.85
C SER A 332 0.35 19.41 17.55
N SER A 333 0.62 18.81 16.37
CA SER A 333 0.46 19.44 15.05
C SER A 333 -0.12 18.47 14.03
N LEU A 334 -0.74 19.01 12.96
CA LEU A 334 -1.31 18.19 11.89
C LEU A 334 -0.23 17.37 11.17
N GLU A 335 0.94 17.94 10.93
CA GLU A 335 2.05 17.29 10.23
C GLU A 335 2.59 16.08 11.00
N THR A 336 2.71 16.19 12.32
CA THR A 336 3.26 15.12 13.15
C THR A 336 2.22 14.12 13.61
N SER A 337 0.94 14.50 13.66
CA SER A 337 -0.16 13.60 14.04
C SER A 337 -0.40 12.45 13.05
N GLU A 338 -0.03 12.62 11.77
CA GLU A 338 -0.10 11.56 10.77
C GLU A 338 0.83 10.38 11.10
N LEU A 339 1.91 10.62 11.85
CA LEU A 339 2.83 9.58 12.28
C LEU A 339 2.17 8.59 13.26
N LEU A 340 1.21 9.04 14.06
CA LEU A 340 0.53 8.21 15.06
C LEU A 340 -0.21 7.01 14.44
N HIS A 341 -0.60 7.09 13.18
CA HIS A 341 -1.24 5.98 12.47
C HIS A 341 -0.24 4.95 11.93
N ARG A 342 1.07 5.26 12.00
CA ARG A 342 2.15 4.46 11.42
C ARG A 342 3.05 3.82 12.48
N ILE A 343 2.80 4.12 13.74
CA ILE A 343 3.63 3.67 14.87
C ILE A 343 2.79 2.97 15.92
N GLU A 344 3.40 2.04 16.62
CA GLU A 344 2.90 1.46 17.85
C GLU A 344 3.87 1.77 18.98
N ILE A 345 3.38 2.44 20.04
CA ILE A 345 4.21 2.79 21.18
C ILE A 345 3.98 1.74 22.27
N ASN A 346 5.06 1.07 22.66
CA ASN A 346 5.05 -0.08 23.56
C ASN A 346 5.83 0.23 24.83
N PRO A 347 5.18 0.36 26.00
CA PRO A 347 5.85 0.37 27.28
C PRO A 347 6.47 -0.99 27.57
N VAL A 348 7.81 -1.06 27.77
CA VAL A 348 8.54 -2.33 27.89
C VAL A 348 9.28 -2.51 29.22
N GLY A 349 9.20 -1.52 30.12
CA GLY A 349 9.85 -1.53 31.42
C GLY A 349 11.02 -0.57 31.53
N PRO A 350 11.90 -0.76 32.53
CA PRO A 350 12.91 0.23 32.89
C PRO A 350 13.94 0.50 31.78
N ALA A 351 14.62 1.60 31.86
CA ALA A 351 15.59 2.13 30.89
C ALA A 351 16.58 1.11 30.33
N ASN A 352 17.05 0.17 31.14
CA ASN A 352 17.98 -0.89 30.69
C ASN A 352 17.31 -1.87 29.68
N VAL A 353 16.00 -2.10 29.79
CA VAL A 353 15.26 -2.94 28.83
C VAL A 353 15.08 -2.18 27.53
N VAL A 354 14.68 -0.90 27.60
CA VAL A 354 14.59 -0.02 26.42
C VAL A 354 15.96 0.07 25.72
N GLY A 355 17.04 0.27 26.47
CA GLY A 355 18.40 0.32 25.94
C GLY A 355 18.85 -0.95 25.23
N MET A 356 18.50 -2.13 25.78
CA MET A 356 18.77 -3.41 25.14
C MET A 356 18.02 -3.54 23.82
N LEU A 357 16.72 -3.19 23.77
CA LEU A 357 15.91 -3.22 22.56
C LEU A 357 16.42 -2.20 21.53
N GLY A 358 16.87 -1.03 21.94
CA GLY A 358 17.52 -0.04 21.07
C GLY A 358 18.75 -0.60 20.39
N SER A 359 19.64 -1.25 21.13
CA SER A 359 20.85 -1.89 20.60
C SER A 359 20.54 -3.05 19.64
N LEU A 360 19.50 -3.85 19.93
CA LEU A 360 19.05 -4.92 19.04
C LEU A 360 18.43 -4.37 17.75
N GLY A 361 17.62 -3.31 17.84
CA GLY A 361 17.02 -2.64 16.70
C GLY A 361 18.07 -2.05 15.76
N LYS A 362 19.01 -1.28 16.32
CA LYS A 362 20.14 -0.69 15.55
C LYS A 362 21.03 -1.74 14.89
N ALA A 363 21.19 -2.90 15.52
CA ALA A 363 21.93 -4.03 14.96
C ALA A 363 21.15 -4.84 13.94
N GLY A 364 19.89 -4.47 13.61
CA GLY A 364 19.01 -5.20 12.67
C GLY A 364 18.65 -6.60 13.14
N LYS A 365 18.62 -6.86 14.45
CA LYS A 365 18.33 -8.17 15.03
C LYS A 365 16.85 -8.35 15.42
N LEU A 366 16.04 -7.31 15.32
CA LEU A 366 14.59 -7.40 15.49
C LEU A 366 13.93 -7.71 14.13
N PRO A 367 12.83 -8.48 14.11
CA PRO A 367 12.14 -8.84 12.86
C PRO A 367 11.29 -7.71 12.27
N TYR A 368 11.25 -6.55 12.91
CA TYR A 368 10.50 -5.36 12.55
C TYR A 368 11.35 -4.11 12.80
N LYS A 369 10.98 -2.99 12.15
CA LYS A 369 11.61 -1.70 12.38
C LYS A 369 11.27 -1.22 13.79
N SER A 370 12.23 -0.63 14.45
CA SER A 370 12.03 -0.18 15.84
C SER A 370 12.82 1.07 16.16
N LEU A 371 12.28 1.85 17.10
CA LEU A 371 12.93 2.99 17.74
C LEU A 371 12.80 2.83 19.24
N ALA A 372 13.89 2.97 19.96
CA ALA A 372 13.90 2.98 21.42
C ALA A 372 14.03 4.41 21.92
N ILE A 373 13.18 4.81 22.87
CA ILE A 373 13.16 6.15 23.46
C ILE A 373 13.17 6.00 24.99
N THR A 374 14.23 6.47 25.63
CA THR A 374 14.35 6.48 27.08
C THR A 374 13.89 7.80 27.68
N ASP A 375 13.59 7.81 28.95
CA ASP A 375 13.37 9.03 29.71
C ASP A 375 14.63 9.92 29.74
N GLY A 376 14.43 11.20 29.98
CA GLY A 376 15.51 12.18 29.92
C GLY A 376 16.62 11.96 30.94
N ASP A 377 16.33 11.38 32.10
CA ASP A 377 17.25 11.13 33.18
C ASP A 377 18.10 9.84 33.03
N HIS A 378 17.73 8.96 32.07
CA HIS A 378 18.44 7.71 31.84
C HIS A 378 18.82 7.50 30.35
N PRO A 379 19.73 8.33 29.78
CA PRO A 379 20.08 8.20 28.35
C PRO A 379 20.89 6.93 28.08
N TYR A 380 20.58 6.26 26.94
CA TYR A 380 21.32 5.11 26.43
C TYR A 380 21.87 5.38 25.02
N PRO A 381 23.07 4.85 24.67
CA PRO A 381 23.78 5.22 23.44
C PRO A 381 23.00 4.96 22.14
N ASP A 382 22.17 3.93 22.09
CA ASP A 382 21.43 3.51 20.89
C ASP A 382 19.94 3.86 20.98
N CYS A 383 19.58 4.79 21.86
CA CYS A 383 18.22 5.25 22.08
C CYS A 383 18.10 6.75 21.83
N GLN A 384 16.96 7.16 21.33
CA GLN A 384 16.52 8.56 21.41
C GLN A 384 16.11 8.87 22.86
N LYS A 385 16.07 10.13 23.22
CA LYS A 385 15.69 10.61 24.55
C LYS A 385 14.40 11.41 24.46
N LEU A 386 13.49 11.23 25.42
CA LEU A 386 12.36 12.14 25.62
C LEU A 386 12.86 13.56 25.97
N PRO A 387 12.05 14.61 25.75
CA PRO A 387 12.49 15.99 26.01
C PRO A 387 13.00 16.22 27.43
N GLY A 388 14.05 17.03 27.56
CA GLY A 388 14.64 17.42 28.85
C GLY A 388 15.64 16.39 29.39
N ASP A 389 16.07 16.62 30.66
CA ASP A 389 17.09 15.82 31.37
C ASP A 389 16.56 15.25 32.70
N LEU A 390 15.25 15.16 32.84
CA LEU A 390 14.56 14.62 34.02
C LEU A 390 13.47 13.63 33.56
N ALA A 391 12.92 12.90 34.54
CA ALA A 391 11.76 12.06 34.28
C ALA A 391 10.56 12.86 33.75
N PRO A 392 9.68 12.26 32.92
CA PRO A 392 8.53 12.94 32.27
C PRO A 392 7.66 13.75 33.23
N GLU A 393 7.31 13.19 34.37
CA GLU A 393 6.48 13.88 35.37
C GLU A 393 7.13 15.15 35.89
N ARG A 394 8.44 15.11 36.12
CA ARG A 394 9.19 16.26 36.63
C ARG A 394 9.24 17.39 35.59
N ILE A 395 9.44 17.06 34.31
CA ILE A 395 9.44 18.06 33.24
C ILE A 395 8.05 18.70 33.12
N VAL A 396 7.03 17.88 32.94
CA VAL A 396 5.64 18.36 32.68
C VAL A 396 5.13 19.21 33.84
N PHE A 397 5.29 18.75 35.10
CA PHE A 397 4.84 19.51 36.26
C PHE A 397 5.62 20.79 36.46
N ASN A 398 6.95 20.78 36.31
CA ASN A 398 7.77 21.97 36.52
C ASN A 398 7.52 23.05 35.45
N ASP A 399 7.39 22.66 34.18
CA ASP A 399 7.13 23.59 33.11
C ASP A 399 5.72 24.21 33.19
N LEU A 400 4.70 23.40 33.51
CA LEU A 400 3.34 23.90 33.76
C LEU A 400 3.27 24.81 34.98
N LYS A 401 4.04 24.49 36.02
CA LYS A 401 4.20 25.36 37.19
C LYS A 401 4.83 26.71 36.81
N ALA A 402 5.91 26.69 36.05
CA ALA A 402 6.53 27.89 35.53
C ALA A 402 5.61 28.75 34.68
N ALA A 403 4.64 28.11 33.95
CA ALA A 403 3.56 28.75 33.22
C ALA A 403 2.34 29.10 34.09
N ASN A 404 2.48 29.07 35.43
CA ASN A 404 1.39 29.34 36.38
C ASN A 404 0.14 28.46 36.20
N TRP A 405 0.32 27.21 35.82
CA TRP A 405 -0.77 26.24 35.59
C TRP A 405 -1.88 26.75 34.66
N ALA A 406 -1.51 27.57 33.67
CA ALA A 406 -2.45 28.23 32.76
C ALA A 406 -3.34 27.20 32.07
N ASN A 407 -4.63 27.56 31.85
CA ASN A 407 -5.65 26.76 31.19
C ASN A 407 -6.04 25.44 31.86
N LEU A 408 -5.33 24.96 32.89
CA LEU A 408 -5.65 23.71 33.58
C LEU A 408 -6.98 23.75 34.33
N PRO A 409 -7.39 24.85 35.01
CA PRO A 409 -8.69 24.91 35.69
C PRO A 409 -9.86 24.57 34.78
N ASP A 410 -9.87 25.10 33.56
CA ASP A 410 -10.94 24.85 32.58
C ASP A 410 -10.96 23.37 32.13
N ARG A 411 -9.80 22.76 31.98
CA ARG A 411 -9.68 21.33 31.59
C ARG A 411 -10.06 20.37 32.71
N PHE A 412 -9.75 20.73 33.94
CA PHE A 412 -10.14 19.94 35.10
C PHE A 412 -11.59 20.16 35.50
N GLY A 413 -12.18 21.32 35.14
CA GLY A 413 -13.54 21.72 35.52
C GLY A 413 -13.63 22.09 37.00
N ILE A 414 -12.56 22.59 37.62
CA ILE A 414 -12.46 22.96 39.03
C ILE A 414 -11.90 24.36 39.18
N GLY A 415 -12.24 25.02 40.33
CA GLY A 415 -11.73 26.35 40.60
C GLY A 415 -10.19 26.40 40.71
N ALA A 416 -9.59 27.44 40.14
CA ALA A 416 -8.15 27.60 40.01
C ALA A 416 -7.41 27.47 41.35
N GLY A 417 -7.92 28.10 42.41
CA GLY A 417 -7.27 28.07 43.72
C GLY A 417 -7.20 26.66 44.31
N SER A 418 -8.27 25.87 44.24
CA SER A 418 -8.27 24.50 44.74
C SER A 418 -7.33 23.61 43.91
N LEU A 419 -7.37 23.73 42.56
CA LEU A 419 -6.51 22.94 41.68
C LEU A 419 -5.01 23.27 41.92
N PHE A 420 -4.66 24.53 41.97
CA PHE A 420 -3.26 24.95 42.16
C PHE A 420 -2.68 24.45 43.50
N THR A 421 -3.46 24.53 44.56
CA THR A 421 -3.07 23.94 45.85
C THR A 421 -2.83 22.45 45.71
N THR A 422 -3.73 21.73 45.08
CA THR A 422 -3.57 20.28 44.85
C THR A 422 -2.33 19.92 44.05
N LEU A 423 -2.01 20.68 43.00
CA LEU A 423 -0.85 20.46 42.14
C LEU A 423 0.45 20.80 42.91
N GLU A 424 0.45 21.87 43.71
CA GLU A 424 1.60 22.26 44.55
C GLU A 424 1.84 21.24 45.69
N ASP A 425 0.79 20.74 46.33
CA ASP A 425 0.87 19.70 47.35
C ASP A 425 1.43 18.39 46.78
N ALA A 426 1.07 18.01 45.53
CA ALA A 426 1.62 16.83 44.88
C ALA A 426 3.16 16.95 44.70
N LEU A 427 3.69 18.13 44.42
CA LEU A 427 5.12 18.37 44.26
C LEU A 427 5.94 18.22 45.58
N LEU A 428 5.28 18.18 46.73
CA LEU A 428 5.92 17.91 48.02
C LEU A 428 6.26 16.42 48.21
N GLU A 429 5.63 15.52 47.43
CA GLU A 429 5.95 14.09 47.45
C GLU A 429 7.28 13.85 46.72
N PRO A 430 8.29 13.22 47.36
CA PRO A 430 9.58 12.95 46.74
C PRO A 430 9.51 12.01 45.52
N ASP A 431 8.55 11.06 45.53
CA ASP A 431 8.32 10.09 44.46
C ASP A 431 7.39 10.68 43.40
N HIS A 432 7.98 11.17 42.30
CA HIS A 432 7.28 11.84 41.22
C HIS A 432 6.26 10.94 40.48
N HIS A 433 6.44 9.62 40.47
CA HIS A 433 5.49 8.69 39.89
C HIS A 433 4.12 8.71 40.61
N LYS A 434 4.08 9.17 41.85
CA LYS A 434 2.83 9.31 42.61
C LYS A 434 2.06 10.60 42.33
N TRP A 435 2.70 11.63 41.76
CA TRP A 435 2.09 12.95 41.56
C TRP A 435 0.74 12.92 40.85
N PRO A 436 0.60 12.24 39.67
CA PRO A 436 -0.71 12.15 39.00
C PRO A 436 -1.78 11.45 39.85
N THR A 437 -1.38 10.46 40.66
CA THR A 437 -2.31 9.75 41.56
C THR A 437 -2.79 10.65 42.71
N LEU A 438 -1.87 11.41 43.32
CA LEU A 438 -2.22 12.34 44.44
C LEU A 438 -3.19 13.42 43.93
N VAL A 439 -2.91 14.01 42.76
CA VAL A 439 -3.80 14.98 42.14
C VAL A 439 -5.16 14.31 41.83
N GLY A 440 -5.16 13.12 41.22
CA GLY A 440 -6.36 12.39 40.86
C GLY A 440 -7.29 12.13 42.01
N ASN A 441 -6.75 11.73 43.17
CA ASN A 441 -7.50 11.48 44.37
C ASN A 441 -8.26 12.74 44.89
N GLN A 442 -7.67 13.92 44.73
CA GLN A 442 -8.26 15.18 45.16
C GLN A 442 -9.32 15.72 44.17
N VAL A 443 -9.13 15.44 42.87
CA VAL A 443 -9.98 15.97 41.81
C VAL A 443 -10.98 14.94 41.25
N ALA A 444 -11.09 13.77 41.90
CA ALA A 444 -11.97 12.66 41.50
C ALA A 444 -11.75 12.19 40.04
N LYS A 445 -10.48 12.09 39.61
CA LYS A 445 -10.07 11.58 38.29
C LYS A 445 -9.03 10.45 38.47
N SER A 446 -8.91 9.57 37.48
CA SER A 446 -7.81 8.59 37.48
C SER A 446 -6.45 9.27 37.28
N ALA A 447 -5.38 8.65 37.78
CA ALA A 447 -4.02 9.12 37.55
C ALA A 447 -3.70 9.29 36.05
N THR A 448 -4.12 8.34 35.21
CA THR A 448 -3.99 8.38 33.76
C THR A 448 -4.69 9.60 33.17
N SER A 449 -5.95 9.87 33.58
CA SER A 449 -6.69 11.03 33.07
C SER A 449 -6.08 12.35 33.50
N VAL A 450 -5.52 12.43 34.71
CA VAL A 450 -4.76 13.60 35.16
C VAL A 450 -3.52 13.79 34.28
N TRP A 451 -2.76 12.72 34.04
CA TRP A 451 -1.55 12.75 33.24
C TRP A 451 -1.83 13.17 31.79
N GLU A 452 -2.86 12.60 31.15
CA GLU A 452 -3.30 12.99 29.81
C GLU A 452 -3.63 14.49 29.72
N ILE A 453 -4.38 15.03 30.71
CA ILE A 453 -4.73 16.46 30.75
C ILE A 453 -3.45 17.33 30.84
N LEU A 454 -2.52 16.95 31.71
CA LEU A 454 -1.28 17.69 31.91
C LEU A 454 -0.38 17.65 30.65
N CYS A 455 -0.20 16.47 30.03
CA CYS A 455 0.56 16.32 28.80
C CYS A 455 -0.04 17.08 27.63
N THR A 456 -1.38 17.04 27.48
CA THR A 456 -2.10 17.82 26.45
C THR A 456 -1.88 19.32 26.62
N GLU A 457 -1.93 19.84 27.86
CA GLU A 457 -1.70 21.25 28.10
C GLU A 457 -0.23 21.64 27.92
N TRP A 458 0.69 20.79 28.40
CA TRP A 458 2.12 20.99 28.19
C TRP A 458 2.49 21.04 26.72
N SER A 459 1.95 20.14 25.91
CA SER A 459 2.20 20.12 24.46
C SER A 459 1.68 21.34 23.71
N LYS A 460 0.71 22.08 24.29
CA LYS A 460 0.18 23.31 23.72
C LYS A 460 0.91 24.57 24.18
N SER A 461 1.33 24.62 25.45
CA SER A 461 1.82 25.84 26.09
C SER A 461 3.34 25.86 26.32
N CYS A 462 3.98 24.70 26.45
CA CYS A 462 5.40 24.58 26.81
C CYS A 462 6.26 23.95 25.71
N LEU A 463 5.69 23.11 24.83
CA LEU A 463 6.44 22.42 23.78
C LEU A 463 6.93 23.38 22.70
N SER A 464 8.27 23.44 22.50
CA SER A 464 8.84 24.21 21.40
C SER A 464 8.68 23.47 20.04
N ALA A 465 8.67 24.24 18.94
CA ALA A 465 8.64 23.69 17.59
C ALA A 465 9.85 22.80 17.29
N ASP A 466 11.04 23.16 17.80
CA ASP A 466 12.28 22.41 17.58
C ASP A 466 12.23 21.04 18.22
N VAL A 467 11.80 20.94 19.49
CA VAL A 467 11.66 19.67 20.21
C VAL A 467 10.61 18.76 19.53
N ARG A 468 9.50 19.33 19.08
CA ARG A 468 8.49 18.58 18.30
C ARG A 468 9.09 18.00 17.04
N GLN A 469 9.83 18.83 16.29
CA GLN A 469 10.45 18.42 15.05
C GLN A 469 11.54 17.38 15.27
N GLU A 470 12.30 17.46 16.33
CA GLU A 470 13.28 16.46 16.70
C GLU A 470 12.65 15.08 16.92
N MET A 471 11.58 15.01 17.72
CA MET A 471 10.85 13.76 17.95
C MET A 471 10.24 13.21 16.67
N ALA A 472 9.61 14.05 15.86
CA ALA A 472 9.03 13.64 14.59
C ALA A 472 10.10 13.15 13.59
N SER A 473 11.27 13.79 13.56
CA SER A 473 12.37 13.38 12.70
C SER A 473 12.91 12.01 13.08
N ALA A 474 13.11 11.75 14.38
CA ALA A 474 13.55 10.45 14.88
C ALA A 474 12.58 9.32 14.48
N VAL A 475 11.27 9.56 14.58
CA VAL A 475 10.23 8.61 14.14
C VAL A 475 10.28 8.41 12.63
N ASN A 476 10.37 9.49 11.85
CA ASN A 476 10.44 9.40 10.39
C ASN A 476 11.69 8.66 9.90
N GLU A 477 12.85 8.89 10.52
CA GLU A 477 14.08 8.15 10.21
C GLU A 477 13.91 6.66 10.47
N ALA A 478 13.29 6.28 11.59
CA ALA A 478 13.01 4.87 11.90
C ALA A 478 12.03 4.23 10.89
N ILE A 479 11.06 5.00 10.38
CA ILE A 479 10.15 4.54 9.32
C ILE A 479 10.90 4.31 8.00
N GLN A 480 11.94 5.09 7.69
CA GLN A 480 12.68 5.02 6.43
C GLN A 480 13.80 3.97 6.42
N GLN A 481 14.30 3.54 7.60
CA GLN A 481 15.27 2.45 7.73
C GLN A 481 14.70 1.12 7.21
#